data_0101d4252800a0da27647160e84acc61
#
_entry.id   0101d4252800a0da27647160e84acc61
#
_cell.length_a   1.000
_cell.length_b   1.000
_cell.length_c   1.000
_cell.angle_alpha   90.00
_cell.angle_beta   90.00
_cell.angle_gamma   90.00
#
_symmetry.space_group_name_H-M   'P 1'
#
loop_
_entity.id
_entity.type
_entity.pdbx_description
1 polymer ?
#
loop_
_entity_poly.entity_id
_entity_poly.type
_entity_poly.pdbx_seq_one_letter_code
_entity_poly.pdbx_strand_id
1 'polypeptide(L)'
;PANTSTPIWTGDMDDLLGGLSRTDVVVNVNYKDKGGREYVNNYFLAKQKDMRYPEARIQKEIIPVGGGYEVILSSDVFARGVFVSIEGDTDNFVSDNYMDLLPGEPVKVRVNTSLASSPFTANLKVVSFSEMY
;
A
#
# COMPACT_ATOMS: atom_id res chain seq x y z
N PRO A 1 30.19 -6.04 16.37
CA PRO A 1 30.83 -4.73 16.50
C PRO A 1 29.85 -3.61 16.15
N ALA A 2 29.93 -2.46 16.83
CA ALA A 2 29.15 -1.29 16.45
C ALA A 2 29.60 -0.78 15.07
N ASN A 3 28.66 -0.22 14.28
CA ASN A 3 28.90 0.34 12.95
C ASN A 3 29.36 -0.68 11.88
N THR A 4 28.84 -1.89 11.93
CA THR A 4 29.04 -2.88 10.88
C THR A 4 27.73 -3.16 10.14
N SER A 5 27.81 -3.41 8.84
CA SER A 5 26.72 -3.91 8.02
C SER A 5 27.01 -5.36 7.65
N THR A 6 26.04 -6.23 7.87
CA THR A 6 26.18 -7.66 7.55
C THR A 6 25.01 -8.05 6.66
N PRO A 7 25.24 -8.67 5.49
CA PRO A 7 24.16 -9.23 4.68
C PRO A 7 23.42 -10.30 5.48
N ILE A 8 22.10 -10.19 5.53
CA ILE A 8 21.21 -11.19 6.16
C ILE A 8 20.65 -12.18 5.15
N TRP A 9 20.64 -11.79 3.88
CA TRP A 9 20.22 -12.63 2.78
C TRP A 9 20.90 -12.15 1.47
N THR A 10 21.24 -13.08 0.61
CA THR A 10 21.71 -12.85 -0.77
C THR A 10 21.07 -13.86 -1.69
N GLY A 11 20.76 -13.49 -2.92
CA GLY A 11 20.15 -14.37 -3.90
C GLY A 11 20.54 -14.00 -5.33
N ASP A 12 20.33 -14.93 -6.24
CA ASP A 12 20.50 -14.70 -7.66
C ASP A 12 19.29 -13.98 -8.26
N MET A 13 19.52 -13.05 -9.19
CA MET A 13 18.45 -12.26 -9.79
C MET A 13 17.56 -13.11 -10.71
N ASP A 14 18.14 -14.04 -11.46
CA ASP A 14 17.39 -14.88 -12.38
C ASP A 14 16.47 -15.85 -11.61
N ASP A 15 16.93 -16.35 -10.45
CA ASP A 15 16.12 -17.16 -9.54
C ASP A 15 14.96 -16.34 -8.97
N LEU A 16 15.21 -15.09 -8.56
CA LEU A 16 14.16 -14.18 -8.07
C LEU A 16 13.11 -13.87 -9.12
N LEU A 17 13.52 -13.66 -10.35
CA LEU A 17 12.61 -13.33 -11.45
C LEU A 17 11.78 -14.53 -11.89
N GLY A 18 12.30 -15.76 -11.77
CA GLY A 18 11.59 -16.97 -12.21
C GLY A 18 11.14 -16.92 -13.67
N GLY A 19 11.92 -16.26 -14.54
CA GLY A 19 11.59 -16.06 -15.94
C GLY A 19 10.69 -14.84 -16.25
N LEU A 20 10.28 -14.08 -15.25
CA LEU A 20 9.51 -12.84 -15.43
C LEU A 20 10.41 -11.66 -15.80
N SER A 21 9.82 -10.63 -16.41
CA SER A 21 10.52 -9.38 -16.69
C SER A 21 10.70 -8.55 -15.41
N ARG A 22 11.84 -7.84 -15.30
CA ARG A 22 12.08 -6.88 -14.20
C ARG A 22 11.01 -5.79 -14.08
N THR A 23 10.31 -5.50 -15.16
CA THR A 23 9.21 -4.52 -15.21
C THR A 23 7.92 -5.02 -14.58
N ASP A 24 7.80 -6.34 -14.36
CA ASP A 24 6.59 -7.01 -13.89
C ASP A 24 6.71 -7.56 -12.47
N VAL A 25 7.86 -7.31 -11.81
CA VAL A 25 8.17 -7.88 -10.50
C VAL A 25 8.45 -6.78 -9.49
N VAL A 26 7.81 -6.88 -8.34
CA VAL A 26 8.11 -6.11 -7.13
C VAL A 26 8.62 -7.06 -6.07
N VAL A 27 9.77 -6.76 -5.47
CA VAL A 27 10.33 -7.54 -4.36
C VAL A 27 9.91 -6.89 -3.05
N ASN A 28 9.09 -7.59 -2.27
CA ASN A 28 8.73 -7.17 -0.92
C ASN A 28 9.67 -7.82 0.10
N VAL A 29 10.23 -7.02 0.99
CA VAL A 29 11.04 -7.47 2.12
C VAL A 29 10.35 -7.07 3.40
N ASN A 30 9.99 -8.06 4.20
CA ASN A 30 9.39 -7.87 5.51
C ASN A 30 10.24 -8.59 6.57
N TYR A 31 10.62 -7.88 7.63
CA TYR A 31 11.30 -8.48 8.76
C TYR A 31 10.90 -7.82 10.08
N LYS A 32 11.06 -8.56 11.18
CA LYS A 32 10.88 -8.07 12.54
C LYS A 32 12.24 -8.02 13.26
N ASP A 33 12.49 -6.91 13.95
CA ASP A 33 13.64 -6.84 14.84
C ASP A 33 13.40 -7.60 16.16
N LYS A 34 14.44 -7.67 17.01
CA LYS A 34 14.35 -8.33 18.32
C LYS A 34 13.35 -7.69 19.27
N GLY A 35 12.96 -6.43 19.03
CA GLY A 35 11.95 -5.69 19.78
C GLY A 35 10.54 -5.92 19.28
N GLY A 36 10.37 -6.71 18.21
CA GLY A 36 9.07 -6.99 17.57
C GLY A 36 8.61 -5.90 16.59
N ARG A 37 9.44 -4.90 16.28
CA ARG A 37 9.11 -3.87 15.30
C ARG A 37 9.25 -4.42 13.90
N GLU A 38 8.18 -4.22 13.10
CA GLU A 38 8.13 -4.64 11.71
C GLU A 38 8.71 -3.56 10.79
N TYR A 39 9.43 -4.04 9.77
CA TYR A 39 10.00 -3.23 8.69
C TYR A 39 9.60 -3.85 7.37
N VAL A 40 8.97 -3.05 6.51
CA VAL A 40 8.50 -3.48 5.19
C VAL A 40 9.06 -2.55 4.14
N ASN A 41 9.66 -3.11 3.10
CA ASN A 41 10.14 -2.34 1.95
C ASN A 41 9.79 -3.04 0.64
N ASN A 42 9.39 -2.24 -0.34
CA ASN A 42 9.20 -2.68 -1.72
C ASN A 42 10.36 -2.21 -2.58
N TYR A 43 10.98 -3.14 -3.29
CA TYR A 43 12.06 -2.86 -4.25
C TYR A 43 11.57 -3.10 -5.67
N PHE A 44 11.84 -2.13 -6.53
CA PHE A 44 11.47 -2.15 -7.94
C PHE A 44 12.73 -2.42 -8.76
N LEU A 45 12.68 -3.43 -9.63
CA LEU A 45 13.84 -3.91 -10.39
C LEU A 45 14.04 -3.18 -11.72
N ALA A 46 13.15 -2.22 -12.03
CA ALA A 46 13.21 -1.31 -13.17
C ALA A 46 12.88 0.12 -12.73
N LYS A 47 13.09 1.09 -13.62
CA LYS A 47 12.69 2.49 -13.37
C LYS A 47 11.18 2.57 -13.27
N GLN A 48 10.66 3.46 -12.42
CA GLN A 48 9.22 3.60 -12.19
C GLN A 48 8.41 3.79 -13.48
N LYS A 49 8.93 4.57 -14.41
CA LYS A 49 8.30 4.83 -15.73
C LYS A 49 8.22 3.59 -16.64
N ASP A 50 9.06 2.58 -16.38
CA ASP A 50 9.15 1.37 -17.18
C ASP A 50 8.41 0.19 -16.52
N MET A 51 7.97 0.37 -15.27
CA MET A 51 7.17 -0.64 -14.55
C MET A 51 5.79 -0.81 -15.16
N ARG A 52 5.35 -2.05 -15.26
CA ARG A 52 4.00 -2.41 -15.73
C ARG A 52 3.13 -2.80 -14.55
N TYR A 53 2.39 -1.83 -14.03
CA TYR A 53 1.46 -2.07 -12.93
C TYR A 53 0.15 -2.65 -13.48
N PRO A 54 -0.39 -3.71 -12.85
CA PRO A 54 -1.71 -4.22 -13.21
C PRO A 54 -2.79 -3.20 -12.82
N GLU A 55 -3.91 -3.24 -13.53
CA GLU A 55 -5.11 -2.52 -13.11
C GLU A 55 -5.64 -3.16 -11.82
N ALA A 56 -5.57 -2.43 -10.72
CA ALA A 56 -5.96 -2.90 -9.41
C ALA A 56 -7.42 -2.53 -9.11
N ARG A 57 -8.23 -3.51 -8.70
CA ARG A 57 -9.57 -3.27 -8.15
C ARG A 57 -9.48 -3.28 -6.64
N ILE A 58 -9.46 -2.08 -6.05
CA ILE A 58 -9.33 -1.93 -4.60
C ILE A 58 -10.69 -2.12 -3.94
N GLN A 59 -10.79 -3.13 -3.10
CA GLN A 59 -11.94 -3.36 -2.23
C GLN A 59 -11.85 -2.49 -0.98
N LYS A 60 -13.00 -2.00 -0.51
CA LYS A 60 -13.11 -1.12 0.65
C LYS A 60 -14.13 -1.69 1.63
N GLU A 61 -13.72 -1.85 2.88
CA GLU A 61 -14.62 -2.09 4.00
C GLU A 61 -14.55 -0.88 4.94
N ILE A 62 -15.72 -0.32 5.30
CA ILE A 62 -15.82 0.91 6.09
C ILE A 62 -16.42 0.54 7.45
N ILE A 63 -15.70 0.82 8.54
CA ILE A 63 -16.09 0.54 9.90
C ILE A 63 -16.18 1.86 10.67
N PRO A 64 -17.37 2.27 11.15
CA PRO A 64 -17.50 3.45 12.00
C PRO A 64 -16.76 3.25 13.33
N VAL A 65 -16.04 4.29 13.75
CA VAL A 65 -15.31 4.31 15.03
C VAL A 65 -15.41 5.71 15.65
N GLY A 66 -15.06 5.86 16.92
CA GLY A 66 -15.13 7.17 17.58
C GLY A 66 -14.32 8.24 16.83
N GLY A 67 -14.99 9.31 16.36
CA GLY A 67 -14.35 10.43 15.63
C GLY A 67 -14.09 10.19 14.15
N GLY A 68 -14.69 9.16 13.53
CA GLY A 68 -14.55 8.89 12.09
C GLY A 68 -14.72 7.43 11.70
N TYR A 69 -13.82 6.93 10.85
CA TYR A 69 -13.93 5.60 10.25
C TYR A 69 -12.57 4.90 10.18
N GLU A 70 -12.59 3.58 10.28
CA GLU A 70 -11.52 2.72 9.78
C GLU A 70 -11.91 2.22 8.40
N VAL A 71 -11.02 2.39 7.43
CA VAL A 71 -11.19 1.90 6.06
C VAL A 71 -10.18 0.78 5.84
N ILE A 72 -10.67 -0.43 5.60
CA ILE A 72 -9.84 -1.58 5.28
C ILE A 72 -9.78 -1.69 3.77
N LEU A 73 -8.58 -1.58 3.22
CA LEU A 73 -8.28 -1.64 1.79
C LEU A 73 -7.61 -2.96 1.45
N SER A 74 -8.05 -3.61 0.40
CA SER A 74 -7.42 -4.83 -0.11
C SER A 74 -7.45 -4.87 -1.63
N SER A 75 -6.52 -5.61 -2.23
CA SER A 75 -6.44 -5.85 -3.67
C SER A 75 -6.00 -7.29 -3.92
N ASP A 76 -6.41 -7.87 -5.05
CA ASP A 76 -5.98 -9.18 -5.53
C ASP A 76 -4.68 -9.11 -6.35
N VAL A 77 -4.26 -7.91 -6.73
CA VAL A 77 -3.00 -7.62 -7.42
C VAL A 77 -2.24 -6.52 -6.69
N PHE A 78 -0.96 -6.36 -7.01
CA PHE A 78 -0.16 -5.26 -6.47
C PHE A 78 -0.74 -3.90 -6.91
N ALA A 79 -1.08 -3.04 -5.94
CA ALA A 79 -1.55 -1.69 -6.18
C ALA A 79 -0.55 -0.67 -5.66
N ARG A 80 0.03 0.10 -6.57
CA ARG A 80 1.04 1.12 -6.26
C ARG A 80 0.42 2.43 -5.84
N GLY A 81 0.96 3.06 -4.80
CA GLY A 81 0.71 4.44 -4.42
C GLY A 81 -0.78 4.75 -4.22
N VAL A 82 -1.47 3.91 -3.47
CA VAL A 82 -2.91 4.05 -3.20
C VAL A 82 -3.16 5.32 -2.40
N PHE A 83 -4.04 6.17 -2.94
CA PHE A 83 -4.44 7.44 -2.37
C PHE A 83 -5.90 7.42 -1.94
N VAL A 84 -6.14 7.85 -0.71
CA VAL A 84 -7.47 7.95 -0.08
C VAL A 84 -7.83 9.42 0.08
N SER A 85 -9.00 9.80 -0.40
CA SER A 85 -9.55 11.15 -0.23
C SER A 85 -11.06 11.12 0.00
N ILE A 86 -11.58 12.20 0.59
CA ILE A 86 -13.00 12.42 0.78
C ILE A 86 -13.39 13.66 -0.02
N GLU A 87 -14.16 13.49 -1.08
CA GLU A 87 -14.55 14.59 -1.95
C GLU A 87 -15.45 15.56 -1.20
N GLY A 88 -15.13 16.87 -1.29
CA GLY A 88 -15.91 17.93 -0.66
C GLY A 88 -15.71 18.09 0.86
N ASP A 89 -14.92 17.23 1.50
CA ASP A 89 -14.51 17.39 2.90
C ASP A 89 -13.07 17.91 2.97
N THR A 90 -12.89 19.11 3.48
CA THR A 90 -11.57 19.73 3.67
C THR A 90 -11.09 19.65 5.13
N ASP A 91 -11.94 19.21 6.04
CA ASP A 91 -11.65 19.08 7.48
C ASP A 91 -11.59 17.61 7.88
N ASN A 92 -10.73 16.86 7.20
CA ASN A 92 -10.48 15.45 7.50
C ASN A 92 -8.99 15.18 7.70
N PHE A 93 -8.69 14.06 8.36
CA PHE A 93 -7.35 13.53 8.50
C PHE A 93 -7.33 12.07 8.09
N VAL A 94 -6.45 11.72 7.17
CA VAL A 94 -6.18 10.34 6.74
C VAL A 94 -4.84 9.92 7.31
N SER A 95 -4.81 8.81 8.05
CA SER A 95 -3.61 8.37 8.80
C SER A 95 -2.43 7.99 7.90
N ASP A 96 -2.71 7.53 6.69
CA ASP A 96 -1.69 7.15 5.70
C ASP A 96 -2.22 7.34 4.28
N ASN A 97 -1.32 7.69 3.37
CA ASN A 97 -1.62 7.86 1.95
C ASN A 97 -0.40 7.46 1.09
N TYR A 98 -0.62 7.23 -0.19
CA TYR A 98 0.39 6.74 -1.13
C TYR A 98 1.00 5.39 -0.73
N MET A 99 0.21 4.57 -0.05
CA MET A 99 0.61 3.22 0.36
C MET A 99 0.58 2.24 -0.80
N ASP A 100 1.40 1.20 -0.72
CA ASP A 100 1.32 0.08 -1.64
C ASP A 100 0.48 -1.03 -1.00
N LEU A 101 -0.42 -1.65 -1.78
CA LEU A 101 -1.15 -2.84 -1.36
C LEU A 101 -0.52 -4.07 -2.00
N LEU A 102 -0.17 -5.04 -1.17
CA LEU A 102 0.24 -6.37 -1.62
C LEU A 102 -0.99 -7.26 -1.86
N PRO A 103 -0.92 -8.18 -2.83
CA PRO A 103 -2.02 -9.10 -3.11
C PRO A 103 -2.44 -9.88 -1.86
N GLY A 104 -3.72 -9.77 -1.50
CA GLY A 104 -4.30 -10.49 -0.37
C GLY A 104 -3.91 -10.01 1.03
N GLU A 105 -3.17 -8.90 1.15
CA GLU A 105 -2.78 -8.30 2.43
C GLU A 105 -3.60 -7.03 2.70
N PRO A 106 -4.64 -7.06 3.55
CA PRO A 106 -5.43 -5.89 3.87
C PRO A 106 -4.61 -4.83 4.63
N VAL A 107 -4.84 -3.56 4.30
CA VAL A 107 -4.27 -2.41 5.00
C VAL A 107 -5.39 -1.59 5.61
N LYS A 108 -5.23 -1.21 6.89
CA LYS A 108 -6.18 -0.38 7.62
C LYS A 108 -5.72 1.07 7.59
N VAL A 109 -6.63 1.95 7.16
CA VAL A 109 -6.45 3.40 7.16
C VAL A 109 -7.46 4.04 8.10
N ARG A 110 -7.00 4.90 8.98
CA ARG A 110 -7.87 5.69 9.86
C ARG A 110 -8.22 7.00 9.17
N VAL A 111 -9.51 7.32 9.12
CA VAL A 111 -10.02 8.61 8.64
C VAL A 111 -10.76 9.30 9.78
N ASN A 112 -10.26 10.44 10.22
CA ASN A 112 -10.96 11.31 11.18
C ASN A 112 -11.77 12.33 10.38
N THR A 113 -13.07 12.37 10.63
CA THR A 113 -14.02 13.27 9.97
C THR A 113 -15.29 13.37 10.78
N SER A 114 -16.01 14.46 10.65
CA SER A 114 -17.34 14.66 11.23
C SER A 114 -18.48 14.19 10.33
N LEU A 115 -18.17 13.75 9.10
CA LEU A 115 -19.19 13.29 8.16
C LEU A 115 -19.94 12.06 8.70
N ALA A 116 -21.26 12.06 8.52
CA ALA A 116 -22.08 10.88 8.78
C ALA A 116 -21.80 9.78 7.75
N SER A 117 -22.21 8.54 8.06
CA SER A 117 -21.85 7.34 7.28
C SER A 117 -22.25 7.43 5.80
N SER A 118 -23.46 7.92 5.49
CA SER A 118 -23.93 8.00 4.11
C SER A 118 -23.12 8.97 3.25
N PRO A 119 -22.92 10.26 3.64
CA PRO A 119 -22.05 11.15 2.87
C PRO A 119 -20.58 10.71 2.86
N PHE A 120 -20.06 10.13 3.93
CA PHE A 120 -18.72 9.59 3.95
C PHE A 120 -18.53 8.49 2.90
N THR A 121 -19.40 7.49 2.89
CA THR A 121 -19.33 6.38 1.93
C THR A 121 -19.48 6.85 0.49
N ALA A 122 -20.38 7.82 0.22
CA ALA A 122 -20.60 8.36 -1.11
C ALA A 122 -19.39 9.15 -1.65
N ASN A 123 -18.66 9.83 -0.78
CA ASN A 123 -17.57 10.74 -1.15
C ASN A 123 -16.17 10.13 -0.95
N LEU A 124 -16.06 8.94 -0.38
CA LEU A 124 -14.79 8.24 -0.20
C LEU A 124 -14.25 7.79 -1.56
N LYS A 125 -13.12 8.35 -1.97
CA LYS A 125 -12.38 7.96 -3.16
C LYS A 125 -11.09 7.26 -2.77
N VAL A 126 -10.82 6.15 -3.44
CA VAL A 126 -9.58 5.39 -3.32
C VAL A 126 -9.10 5.10 -4.73
N VAL A 127 -7.92 5.58 -5.07
CA VAL A 127 -7.33 5.42 -6.40
C VAL A 127 -5.90 4.89 -6.26
N SER A 128 -5.45 4.13 -7.24
CA SER A 128 -4.07 3.67 -7.35
C SER A 128 -3.32 4.43 -8.44
N PHE A 129 -1.99 4.31 -8.43
CA PHE A 129 -1.15 4.94 -9.45
C PHE A 129 -1.52 4.52 -10.87
N SER A 130 -1.92 3.26 -11.10
CA SER A 130 -2.32 2.76 -12.41
C SER A 130 -3.64 3.34 -12.95
N GLU A 131 -4.46 3.96 -12.06
CA GLU A 131 -5.72 4.62 -12.44
C GLU A 131 -5.53 6.12 -12.70
N MET A 132 -4.38 6.69 -12.30
CA MET A 132 -4.08 8.11 -12.47
C MET A 132 -3.36 8.42 -13.80
N TYR A 133 -2.86 7.40 -14.48
CA TYR A 133 -2.10 7.45 -15.72
C TYR A 133 -2.56 6.33 -16.67
#